data_8e17d3e683e56d2e9cae46827ff745e7
#
_entry.id   8e17d3e683e56d2e9cae46827ff745e7
#
_cell.length_a   1.000
_cell.length_b   1.000
_cell.length_c   1.000
_cell.angle_alpha   90.00
_cell.angle_beta   90.00
_cell.angle_gamma   90.00
#
_symmetry.space_group_name_H-M   'P 1'
#
loop_
_entity.id
_entity.type
_entity.pdbx_description
1 polymer ?
#
loop_
_entity_poly.entity_id
_entity_poly.type
_entity_poly.pdbx_seq_one_letter_code
_entity_poly.pdbx_strand_id
1 'polypeptide(L)'
;TDHGVVQAFPDADHEVDPKEEFKMLYGVEAYLVDDLFEIVENNKGQSIDGSFVVFDLETTGFGAKSSEIIEIGAVRVVNGVFQETFSEFVNPRCPIPYTIQELTGINDTMVAHARTIQEVLPEFLEFCKGSVMVAHNAGFDISFIRQKAKDQGIETDFTVIDTVALSRALLKDLKRYKLDTVAKKLGVSLENHHRAVDDATATAEIFVKLVDRLKEKEIDTLEKLNAFGVPDDDTIRKMPSYHAVILAKNETGRVNLYRLVSESHLRFFNRRPKLPKSLYLEWSEGLMIGSACEAGELYQAFLQERPDEEIDRLAKFYDYYEIQPLGNNEFMIRDEKKYPQIQDENDLMEINRKIVQLGETYGKLVVATCDVHFMEPEDEVYRRIIMAGKGFADADDQAPLYFRTTEEMLAEFQYLGAKKAEEIVITNTNLIADMIDKIQPCSPRKCPPEIENSDQDLRDICYNRAHAIYGKDLPPIVVERLERELNSIISNGYAVMYIIAQKLVWKSNEDGYLVGSRGSVGSSFVATMSGITEINPLPAHYYCKKCHFVDFDSEEVKAFSGNS
;
A
#
# COMPACT_ATOMS: atom_id res chain seq x y z
N THR A 1 -10.73 10.83 -2.87
CA THR A 1 -9.57 9.97 -2.58
C THR A 1 -8.49 10.16 -3.63
N ASP A 2 -7.25 10.42 -3.20
CA ASP A 2 -6.08 10.45 -4.09
C ASP A 2 -5.27 9.16 -3.95
N HIS A 3 -4.49 8.81 -4.97
CA HIS A 3 -3.62 7.63 -4.96
C HIS A 3 -2.45 7.77 -3.98
N GLY A 4 -2.57 7.18 -2.81
CA GLY A 4 -1.54 7.10 -1.78
C GLY A 4 -1.22 8.41 -1.06
N VAL A 5 -1.97 9.48 -1.29
CA VAL A 5 -1.73 10.84 -0.79
C VAL A 5 -3.03 11.53 -0.37
N VAL A 6 -2.90 12.67 0.28
CA VAL A 6 -4.04 13.49 0.78
C VAL A 6 -3.89 15.00 0.44
N GLN A 7 -3.14 15.32 -0.62
CA GLN A 7 -2.85 16.71 -0.97
C GLN A 7 -4.07 17.52 -1.39
N ALA A 8 -5.12 16.89 -1.95
CA ALA A 8 -6.35 17.58 -2.34
C ALA A 8 -7.26 17.97 -1.15
N PHE A 9 -6.97 17.51 0.06
CA PHE A 9 -7.83 17.78 1.22
C PHE A 9 -7.99 19.26 1.55
N PRO A 10 -6.93 20.10 1.57
CA PRO A 10 -7.10 21.53 1.82
C PRO A 10 -7.95 22.23 0.76
N ASP A 11 -7.76 21.90 -0.51
CA ASP A 11 -8.53 22.49 -1.61
C ASP A 11 -10.00 22.09 -1.50
N ALA A 12 -10.28 20.80 -1.26
CA ALA A 12 -11.64 20.30 -1.05
C ALA A 12 -12.33 20.94 0.17
N ASP A 13 -11.59 21.17 1.27
CA ASP A 13 -12.13 21.83 2.49
C ASP A 13 -12.47 23.30 2.25
N HIS A 14 -11.69 23.99 1.42
CA HIS A 14 -11.93 25.40 1.09
C HIS A 14 -13.07 25.61 0.10
N GLU A 15 -13.34 24.65 -0.78
CA GLU A 15 -14.44 24.74 -1.76
C GLU A 15 -15.83 24.46 -1.15
N VAL A 16 -15.90 23.74 -0.01
CA VAL A 16 -17.16 23.44 0.65
C VAL A 16 -17.58 24.57 1.58
N ASP A 17 -18.69 25.25 1.28
CA ASP A 17 -19.27 26.23 2.23
C ASP A 17 -19.77 25.48 3.48
N PRO A 18 -19.27 25.81 4.69
CA PRO A 18 -19.73 25.21 5.95
C PRO A 18 -21.24 25.34 6.21
N LYS A 19 -21.92 26.26 5.51
CA LYS A 19 -23.37 26.52 5.65
C LYS A 19 -24.21 25.65 4.73
N GLU A 20 -23.60 24.99 3.74
CA GLU A 20 -24.32 24.09 2.85
C GLU A 20 -24.51 22.72 3.51
N GLU A 21 -25.59 22.02 3.12
CA GLU A 21 -25.85 20.65 3.57
C GLU A 21 -24.94 19.62 2.86
N PHE A 22 -23.94 20.09 2.12
CA PHE A 22 -22.98 19.23 1.43
C PHE A 22 -21.98 18.63 2.42
N LYS A 23 -21.74 17.32 2.31
CA LYS A 23 -20.75 16.60 3.10
C LYS A 23 -19.64 16.04 2.21
N MET A 24 -18.43 16.53 2.40
CA MET A 24 -17.23 15.96 1.81
C MET A 24 -16.77 14.76 2.61
N LEU A 25 -16.51 13.63 1.96
CA LEU A 25 -15.90 12.44 2.54
C LEU A 25 -14.42 12.39 2.22
N TYR A 26 -13.58 12.29 3.24
CA TYR A 26 -12.13 12.31 3.10
C TYR A 26 -11.56 10.90 3.22
N GLY A 27 -10.73 10.52 2.26
CA GLY A 27 -10.10 9.21 2.22
C GLY A 27 -8.87 9.17 1.33
N VAL A 28 -8.24 8.01 1.26
CA VAL A 28 -7.09 7.73 0.40
C VAL A 28 -7.35 6.45 -0.39
N GLU A 29 -6.94 6.40 -1.65
CA GLU A 29 -6.80 5.16 -2.39
C GLU A 29 -5.41 4.59 -2.12
N ALA A 30 -5.34 3.67 -1.17
CA ALA A 30 -4.09 3.11 -0.68
C ALA A 30 -3.55 2.01 -1.60
N TYR A 31 -2.23 1.84 -1.62
CA TYR A 31 -1.55 0.69 -2.22
C TYR A 31 -1.36 -0.40 -1.16
N LEU A 32 -2.42 -1.16 -0.90
CA LEU A 32 -2.50 -2.16 0.16
C LEU A 32 -1.62 -3.37 -0.16
N VAL A 33 -0.87 -3.85 0.82
CA VAL A 33 -0.05 -5.06 0.73
C VAL A 33 -0.61 -6.09 1.70
N ASP A 34 -0.86 -7.31 1.22
CA ASP A 34 -1.24 -8.41 2.09
C ASP A 34 0.01 -9.03 2.72
N ASP A 35 0.31 -8.61 3.93
CA ASP A 35 1.41 -9.07 4.77
C ASP A 35 0.92 -10.01 5.89
N LEU A 36 -0.38 -10.38 5.87
CA LEU A 36 -1.03 -11.25 6.86
C LEU A 36 -0.98 -12.73 6.48
N PHE A 37 -0.18 -13.10 5.44
CA PHE A 37 -0.05 -14.49 5.07
C PHE A 37 0.75 -15.29 6.10
N GLU A 38 0.36 -16.53 6.30
CA GLU A 38 1.08 -17.49 7.11
C GLU A 38 1.90 -18.41 6.18
N ILE A 39 3.12 -18.78 6.59
CA ILE A 39 3.90 -19.81 5.90
C ILE A 39 3.22 -21.17 6.08
N VAL A 40 2.59 -21.37 7.24
CA VAL A 40 1.92 -22.60 7.65
C VAL A 40 0.45 -22.32 7.92
N GLU A 41 -0.41 -22.78 7.05
CA GLU A 41 -1.87 -22.74 7.25
C GLU A 41 -2.30 -23.86 8.20
N ASN A 42 -3.28 -23.56 9.07
CA ASN A 42 -3.87 -24.53 10.04
C ASN A 42 -2.80 -25.23 10.88
N ASN A 43 -1.91 -24.43 11.46
CA ASN A 43 -0.84 -24.91 12.33
C ASN A 43 -1.39 -25.57 13.60
N LYS A 44 -0.94 -26.78 13.91
CA LYS A 44 -1.31 -27.56 15.08
C LYS A 44 -0.13 -27.81 16.03
N GLY A 45 0.93 -27.01 15.95
CA GLY A 45 2.12 -27.12 16.79
C GLY A 45 3.06 -28.27 16.39
N GLN A 46 3.00 -28.74 15.13
CA GLN A 46 3.86 -29.83 14.65
C GLN A 46 5.34 -29.39 14.60
N SER A 47 6.22 -30.42 14.74
CA SER A 47 7.65 -30.24 14.57
C SER A 47 8.04 -30.05 13.09
N ILE A 48 9.13 -29.33 12.81
CA ILE A 48 9.76 -29.32 11.48
C ILE A 48 10.51 -30.64 11.18
N ASP A 49 10.78 -31.46 12.20
CA ASP A 49 11.23 -32.85 12.08
C ASP A 49 10.01 -33.77 12.19
N GLY A 50 9.39 -34.06 11.05
CA GLY A 50 8.15 -34.82 11.01
C GLY A 50 7.94 -35.51 9.68
N SER A 51 6.70 -35.90 9.42
CA SER A 51 6.26 -36.45 8.15
C SER A 51 5.61 -35.37 7.32
N PHE A 52 6.10 -35.20 6.09
CA PHE A 52 5.61 -34.23 5.12
C PHE A 52 5.25 -34.96 3.82
N VAL A 53 4.17 -34.54 3.17
CA VAL A 53 3.85 -34.93 1.80
C VAL A 53 4.00 -33.69 0.92
N VAL A 54 5.05 -33.65 0.13
CA VAL A 54 5.30 -32.59 -0.85
C VAL A 54 4.63 -32.99 -2.14
N PHE A 55 3.76 -32.16 -2.69
CA PHE A 55 2.94 -32.50 -3.83
C PHE A 55 2.81 -31.34 -4.81
N ASP A 56 2.43 -31.68 -6.02
CA ASP A 56 2.16 -30.77 -7.13
C ASP A 56 1.04 -31.34 -8.00
N LEU A 57 0.26 -30.50 -8.66
CA LEU A 57 -0.85 -30.86 -9.51
C LEU A 57 -0.69 -30.29 -10.92
N GLU A 58 -1.04 -31.09 -11.92
CA GLU A 58 -1.34 -30.55 -13.25
C GLU A 58 -2.85 -30.55 -13.47
N THR A 59 -3.35 -29.47 -14.09
CA THR A 59 -4.80 -29.21 -14.19
C THR A 59 -5.19 -28.73 -15.59
N THR A 60 -6.48 -28.77 -15.93
CA THR A 60 -6.99 -28.26 -17.21
C THR A 60 -7.09 -26.73 -17.26
N GLY A 61 -6.82 -26.03 -16.17
CA GLY A 61 -6.92 -24.57 -16.06
C GLY A 61 -6.66 -24.11 -14.63
N PHE A 62 -6.90 -22.83 -14.32
CA PHE A 62 -6.50 -22.22 -13.06
C PHE A 62 -7.56 -22.24 -11.95
N GLY A 63 -8.85 -22.38 -12.30
CA GLY A 63 -9.94 -22.31 -11.33
C GLY A 63 -10.33 -23.70 -10.81
N ALA A 64 -10.23 -23.92 -9.50
CA ALA A 64 -10.55 -25.22 -8.88
C ALA A 64 -12.01 -25.68 -9.09
N LYS A 65 -12.95 -24.76 -9.33
CA LYS A 65 -14.37 -25.06 -9.65
C LYS A 65 -14.62 -25.33 -11.11
N SER A 66 -13.91 -24.64 -12.00
CA SER A 66 -14.10 -24.66 -13.45
C SER A 66 -13.16 -25.64 -14.17
N SER A 67 -12.16 -26.13 -13.47
CA SER A 67 -11.09 -26.96 -14.04
C SER A 67 -10.94 -28.28 -13.33
N GLU A 68 -10.31 -29.24 -14.02
CA GLU A 68 -10.11 -30.60 -13.54
C GLU A 68 -8.63 -30.91 -13.33
N ILE A 69 -8.32 -31.82 -12.40
CA ILE A 69 -6.98 -32.37 -12.19
C ILE A 69 -6.69 -33.40 -13.29
N ILE A 70 -5.48 -33.34 -13.87
CA ILE A 70 -5.01 -34.29 -14.89
C ILE A 70 -3.80 -35.12 -14.46
N GLU A 71 -3.04 -34.66 -13.44
CA GLU A 71 -1.97 -35.43 -12.81
C GLU A 71 -1.84 -35.03 -11.34
N ILE A 72 -1.54 -36.00 -10.46
CA ILE A 72 -1.15 -35.79 -9.07
C ILE A 72 0.23 -36.40 -8.87
N GLY A 73 1.22 -35.57 -8.48
CA GLY A 73 2.53 -36.01 -8.10
C GLY A 73 2.83 -35.69 -6.64
N ALA A 74 3.34 -36.63 -5.87
CA ALA A 74 3.70 -36.38 -4.48
C ALA A 74 4.88 -37.22 -4.01
N VAL A 75 5.62 -36.71 -3.03
CA VAL A 75 6.75 -37.35 -2.38
C VAL A 75 6.59 -37.25 -0.88
N ARG A 76 6.64 -38.38 -0.17
CA ARG A 76 6.68 -38.40 1.29
C ARG A 76 8.13 -38.16 1.76
N VAL A 77 8.30 -37.22 2.66
CA VAL A 77 9.57 -36.91 3.33
C VAL A 77 9.41 -37.10 4.83
N VAL A 78 10.22 -37.94 5.45
CA VAL A 78 10.22 -38.13 6.90
C VAL A 78 11.59 -37.78 7.45
N ASN A 79 11.64 -36.84 8.37
CA ASN A 79 12.88 -36.34 8.97
C ASN A 79 13.96 -36.00 7.91
N GLY A 80 13.56 -35.34 6.82
CA GLY A 80 14.43 -34.96 5.71
C GLY A 80 14.83 -36.07 4.74
N VAL A 81 14.30 -37.31 4.94
CA VAL A 81 14.59 -38.47 4.10
C VAL A 81 13.41 -38.77 3.19
N PHE A 82 13.66 -38.91 1.90
CA PHE A 82 12.67 -39.28 0.89
C PHE A 82 12.23 -40.74 1.11
N GLN A 83 10.93 -40.96 1.07
CA GLN A 83 10.34 -42.28 1.28
C GLN A 83 9.57 -42.72 0.02
N GLU A 84 8.24 -42.76 0.11
CA GLU A 84 7.33 -43.21 -0.94
C GLU A 84 6.98 -42.06 -1.88
N THR A 85 6.66 -42.38 -3.12
CA THR A 85 6.12 -41.48 -4.11
C THR A 85 4.71 -41.88 -4.52
N PHE A 86 3.89 -40.87 -4.83
CA PHE A 86 2.57 -41.03 -5.42
C PHE A 86 2.61 -40.32 -6.79
N SER A 87 2.23 -41.02 -7.86
CA SER A 87 2.23 -40.42 -9.21
C SER A 87 1.10 -41.10 -10.01
N GLU A 88 0.06 -40.32 -10.29
CA GLU A 88 -1.13 -40.82 -10.99
C GLU A 88 -1.62 -39.79 -12.01
N PHE A 89 -1.84 -40.25 -13.23
CA PHE A 89 -2.67 -39.51 -14.18
C PHE A 89 -4.14 -39.62 -13.78
N VAL A 90 -4.89 -38.53 -14.03
CA VAL A 90 -6.29 -38.46 -13.72
C VAL A 90 -7.06 -38.14 -15.01
N ASN A 91 -8.14 -38.90 -15.28
CA ASN A 91 -9.02 -38.63 -16.42
C ASN A 91 -9.97 -37.46 -16.05
N PRO A 92 -9.82 -36.27 -16.70
CA PRO A 92 -10.63 -35.10 -16.38
C PRO A 92 -12.07 -35.19 -16.92
N ARG A 93 -12.37 -36.19 -17.76
CA ARG A 93 -13.66 -36.36 -18.46
C ARG A 93 -14.06 -35.17 -19.33
N CYS A 94 -13.15 -34.30 -19.65
CA CYS A 94 -13.30 -33.18 -20.57
C CYS A 94 -12.02 -33.05 -21.42
N PRO A 95 -12.06 -32.41 -22.59
CA PRO A 95 -10.87 -32.12 -23.39
C PRO A 95 -9.89 -31.25 -22.64
N ILE A 96 -8.59 -31.57 -22.73
CA ILE A 96 -7.52 -30.73 -22.19
C ILE A 96 -7.28 -29.59 -23.17
N PRO A 97 -7.36 -28.31 -22.73
CA PRO A 97 -7.09 -27.16 -23.59
C PRO A 97 -5.70 -27.24 -24.23
N TYR A 98 -5.59 -26.84 -25.49
CA TYR A 98 -4.33 -26.95 -26.27
C TYR A 98 -3.16 -26.22 -25.56
N THR A 99 -3.43 -25.06 -24.97
CA THR A 99 -2.43 -24.30 -24.20
C THR A 99 -1.89 -25.05 -23.00
N ILE A 100 -2.72 -25.87 -22.33
CA ILE A 100 -2.31 -26.73 -21.22
C ILE A 100 -1.51 -27.93 -21.75
N GLN A 101 -1.93 -28.53 -22.87
CA GLN A 101 -1.14 -29.61 -23.51
C GLN A 101 0.26 -29.16 -23.90
N GLU A 102 0.40 -27.93 -24.44
CA GLU A 102 1.72 -27.36 -24.74
C GLU A 102 2.55 -27.08 -23.48
N LEU A 103 1.91 -26.64 -22.40
CA LEU A 103 2.58 -26.33 -21.14
C LEU A 103 3.07 -27.58 -20.40
N THR A 104 2.18 -28.56 -20.23
CA THR A 104 2.42 -29.74 -19.37
C THR A 104 2.94 -30.95 -20.15
N GLY A 105 2.78 -30.94 -21.48
CA GLY A 105 3.04 -32.11 -22.32
C GLY A 105 2.00 -33.24 -22.17
N ILE A 106 0.97 -33.05 -21.32
CA ILE A 106 -0.10 -34.03 -21.08
C ILE A 106 -1.22 -33.80 -22.10
N ASN A 107 -1.60 -34.84 -22.81
CA ASN A 107 -2.64 -34.78 -23.81
C ASN A 107 -3.79 -35.75 -23.51
N ASP A 108 -4.91 -35.60 -24.21
CA ASP A 108 -6.12 -36.42 -24.01
C ASP A 108 -5.86 -37.93 -24.09
N THR A 109 -4.94 -38.36 -24.96
CA THR A 109 -4.65 -39.79 -25.12
C THR A 109 -3.94 -40.39 -23.93
N MET A 110 -3.14 -39.60 -23.22
CA MET A 110 -2.41 -40.06 -22.01
C MET A 110 -3.34 -40.31 -20.84
N VAL A 111 -4.41 -39.50 -20.73
CA VAL A 111 -5.36 -39.57 -19.61
C VAL A 111 -6.65 -40.34 -19.91
N ALA A 112 -6.87 -40.71 -21.19
CA ALA A 112 -8.13 -41.33 -21.66
C ALA A 112 -8.50 -42.61 -20.87
N HIS A 113 -7.51 -43.39 -20.47
CA HIS A 113 -7.70 -44.63 -19.71
C HIS A 113 -7.27 -44.53 -18.24
N ALA A 114 -6.91 -43.31 -17.79
CA ALA A 114 -6.58 -43.10 -16.39
C ALA A 114 -7.85 -43.17 -15.51
N ARG A 115 -7.63 -43.43 -14.24
CA ARG A 115 -8.68 -43.41 -13.21
C ARG A 115 -9.24 -41.97 -13.06
N THR A 116 -10.44 -41.85 -12.61
CA THR A 116 -11.08 -40.56 -12.36
C THR A 116 -10.66 -39.99 -11.00
N ILE A 117 -10.88 -38.67 -10.81
CA ILE A 117 -10.56 -38.02 -9.54
C ILE A 117 -11.33 -38.65 -8.37
N GLN A 118 -12.54 -39.18 -8.59
CA GLN A 118 -13.34 -39.87 -7.58
C GLN A 118 -12.68 -41.15 -7.08
N GLU A 119 -11.84 -41.77 -7.91
CA GLU A 119 -11.12 -43.00 -7.55
C GLU A 119 -9.73 -42.70 -6.98
N VAL A 120 -9.05 -41.68 -7.49
CA VAL A 120 -7.67 -41.33 -7.14
C VAL A 120 -7.59 -40.51 -5.84
N LEU A 121 -8.51 -39.57 -5.64
CA LEU A 121 -8.45 -38.64 -4.51
C LEU A 121 -8.50 -39.35 -3.14
N PRO A 122 -9.37 -40.34 -2.88
CA PRO A 122 -9.36 -41.06 -1.59
C PRO A 122 -8.02 -41.73 -1.29
N GLU A 123 -7.34 -42.31 -2.28
CA GLU A 123 -6.01 -42.90 -2.13
C GLU A 123 -4.94 -41.85 -1.84
N PHE A 124 -5.00 -40.71 -2.54
CA PHE A 124 -4.11 -39.57 -2.29
C PHE A 124 -4.30 -39.01 -0.87
N LEU A 125 -5.55 -38.88 -0.40
CA LEU A 125 -5.83 -38.42 0.96
C LEU A 125 -5.34 -39.41 2.03
N GLU A 126 -5.46 -40.72 1.80
CA GLU A 126 -4.88 -41.72 2.69
C GLU A 126 -3.34 -41.68 2.66
N PHE A 127 -2.75 -41.43 1.47
CA PHE A 127 -1.31 -41.19 1.34
C PHE A 127 -0.88 -39.95 2.15
N CYS A 128 -1.67 -38.89 2.24
CA CYS A 128 -1.36 -37.66 3.01
C CYS A 128 -1.56 -37.79 4.52
N LYS A 129 -2.23 -38.84 4.96
CA LYS A 129 -2.67 -39.03 6.36
C LYS A 129 -1.52 -38.96 7.36
N GLY A 130 -1.67 -38.15 8.40
CA GLY A 130 -0.65 -37.98 9.44
C GLY A 130 0.57 -37.19 9.04
N SER A 131 0.57 -36.61 7.85
CA SER A 131 1.64 -35.75 7.33
C SER A 131 1.17 -34.29 7.17
N VAL A 132 2.10 -33.36 7.23
CA VAL A 132 1.89 -31.97 6.81
C VAL A 132 2.02 -31.90 5.29
N MET A 133 1.08 -31.25 4.62
CA MET A 133 1.12 -31.05 3.18
C MET A 133 2.02 -29.88 2.82
N VAL A 134 2.78 -30.01 1.76
CA VAL A 134 3.73 -28.98 1.29
C VAL A 134 3.61 -28.83 -0.21
N ALA A 135 3.48 -27.61 -0.71
CA ALA A 135 3.50 -27.34 -2.13
C ALA A 135 4.19 -26.00 -2.46
N HIS A 136 4.51 -25.77 -3.73
CA HIS A 136 5.10 -24.52 -4.19
C HIS A 136 4.02 -23.59 -4.73
N ASN A 137 3.65 -22.54 -4.00
CA ASN A 137 2.43 -21.76 -4.18
C ASN A 137 1.18 -22.58 -3.78
N ALA A 138 1.24 -23.15 -2.58
CA ALA A 138 0.35 -24.16 -2.06
C ALA A 138 -1.14 -23.82 -2.13
N GLY A 139 -1.50 -22.53 -2.11
CA GLY A 139 -2.88 -22.07 -2.27
C GLY A 139 -3.55 -22.57 -3.54
N PHE A 140 -2.80 -22.69 -4.65
CA PHE A 140 -3.31 -23.25 -5.90
C PHE A 140 -3.67 -24.74 -5.75
N ASP A 141 -2.68 -25.57 -5.42
CA ASP A 141 -2.84 -27.02 -5.39
C ASP A 141 -3.85 -27.48 -4.34
N ILE A 142 -3.76 -26.87 -3.14
CA ILE A 142 -4.65 -27.24 -2.04
C ILE A 142 -6.11 -26.88 -2.33
N SER A 143 -6.35 -25.82 -3.13
CA SER A 143 -7.70 -25.42 -3.52
C SER A 143 -8.39 -26.49 -4.38
N PHE A 144 -7.66 -27.09 -5.32
CA PHE A 144 -8.16 -28.20 -6.12
C PHE A 144 -8.47 -29.44 -5.27
N ILE A 145 -7.55 -29.82 -4.37
CA ILE A 145 -7.77 -30.95 -3.47
C ILE A 145 -9.00 -30.71 -2.59
N ARG A 146 -9.15 -29.55 -1.98
CA ARG A 146 -10.31 -29.18 -1.16
C ARG A 146 -11.62 -29.18 -1.95
N GLN A 147 -11.60 -28.57 -3.16
CA GLN A 147 -12.80 -28.55 -4.00
C GLN A 147 -13.24 -29.96 -4.41
N LYS A 148 -12.31 -30.79 -4.88
CA LYS A 148 -12.63 -32.18 -5.29
C LYS A 148 -13.01 -33.07 -4.12
N ALA A 149 -12.46 -32.80 -2.92
CA ALA A 149 -12.89 -33.48 -1.69
C ALA A 149 -14.33 -33.07 -1.29
N LYS A 150 -14.62 -31.76 -1.34
CA LYS A 150 -15.96 -31.20 -1.10
C LYS A 150 -17.01 -31.81 -2.04
N ASP A 151 -16.68 -31.91 -3.34
CA ASP A 151 -17.54 -32.48 -4.36
C ASP A 151 -17.87 -33.95 -4.08
N GLN A 152 -17.01 -34.64 -3.35
CA GLN A 152 -17.19 -36.03 -2.93
C GLN A 152 -17.72 -36.16 -1.49
N GLY A 153 -18.02 -35.04 -0.81
CA GLY A 153 -18.49 -35.03 0.59
C GLY A 153 -17.43 -35.46 1.60
N ILE A 154 -16.15 -35.33 1.29
CA ILE A 154 -15.01 -35.63 2.15
C ILE A 154 -14.59 -34.37 2.90
N GLU A 155 -14.59 -34.41 4.23
CA GLU A 155 -14.06 -33.34 5.04
C GLU A 155 -12.53 -33.36 5.04
N THR A 156 -11.91 -32.16 4.96
CA THR A 156 -10.46 -31.99 4.94
C THR A 156 -10.00 -31.11 6.09
N ASP A 157 -8.92 -31.51 6.78
CA ASP A 157 -8.32 -30.77 7.88
C ASP A 157 -6.79 -30.86 7.78
N PHE A 158 -6.24 -30.25 6.72
CA PHE A 158 -4.81 -30.28 6.45
C PHE A 158 -4.08 -29.14 7.17
N THR A 159 -2.86 -29.42 7.65
CA THR A 159 -1.83 -28.41 7.86
C THR A 159 -1.03 -28.30 6.57
N VAL A 160 -0.85 -27.09 6.06
CA VAL A 160 -0.21 -26.84 4.75
C VAL A 160 0.94 -25.87 4.89
N ILE A 161 2.07 -26.16 4.26
CA ILE A 161 3.23 -25.25 4.15
C ILE A 161 3.36 -24.77 2.72
N ASP A 162 3.45 -23.42 2.53
CA ASP A 162 3.78 -22.83 1.23
C ASP A 162 5.29 -22.57 1.13
N THR A 163 5.95 -23.30 0.21
CA THR A 163 7.40 -23.12 -0.01
C THR A 163 7.75 -21.79 -0.69
N VAL A 164 6.82 -21.10 -1.36
CA VAL A 164 7.03 -19.72 -1.86
C VAL A 164 7.16 -18.77 -0.68
N ALA A 165 6.23 -18.83 0.28
CA ALA A 165 6.26 -18.01 1.48
C ALA A 165 7.51 -18.31 2.32
N LEU A 166 7.84 -19.58 2.50
CA LEU A 166 9.05 -20.04 3.19
C LEU A 166 10.33 -19.57 2.49
N SER A 167 10.38 -19.64 1.15
CA SER A 167 11.51 -19.15 0.37
C SER A 167 11.68 -17.63 0.49
N ARG A 168 10.60 -16.87 0.53
CA ARG A 168 10.64 -15.41 0.77
C ARG A 168 11.26 -15.07 2.12
N ALA A 169 10.91 -15.81 3.15
CA ALA A 169 11.44 -15.58 4.49
C ALA A 169 12.95 -15.89 4.60
N LEU A 170 13.44 -16.91 3.88
CA LEU A 170 14.82 -17.41 4.00
C LEU A 170 15.78 -16.94 2.90
N LEU A 171 15.28 -16.60 1.70
CA LEU A 171 16.08 -16.27 0.52
C LEU A 171 15.81 -14.81 0.08
N LYS A 172 16.04 -13.85 0.98
CA LYS A 172 15.70 -12.42 0.80
C LYS A 172 16.39 -11.73 -0.38
N ASP A 173 17.45 -12.33 -0.94
CA ASP A 173 18.20 -11.82 -2.07
C ASP A 173 17.58 -12.15 -3.45
N LEU A 174 16.55 -12.98 -3.50
CA LEU A 174 15.84 -13.30 -4.74
C LEU A 174 14.82 -12.20 -5.11
N LYS A 175 14.72 -11.94 -6.42
CA LYS A 175 13.72 -11.00 -6.98
C LYS A 175 12.40 -11.69 -7.35
N ARG A 176 12.43 -13.00 -7.59
CA ARG A 176 11.28 -13.84 -7.96
C ARG A 176 11.44 -15.20 -7.27
N TYR A 177 10.31 -15.81 -6.94
CA TYR A 177 10.24 -17.08 -6.20
C TYR A 177 9.52 -18.16 -6.98
N LYS A 178 9.66 -18.18 -8.31
CA LYS A 178 9.22 -19.30 -9.15
C LYS A 178 10.07 -20.55 -8.84
N LEU A 179 9.51 -21.72 -9.04
CA LEU A 179 10.15 -23.00 -8.72
C LEU A 179 11.55 -23.10 -9.35
N ASP A 180 11.69 -22.79 -10.63
CA ASP A 180 12.96 -22.77 -11.38
C ASP A 180 14.02 -21.86 -10.74
N THR A 181 13.58 -20.69 -10.31
CA THR A 181 14.47 -19.67 -9.70
C THR A 181 14.97 -20.13 -8.32
N VAL A 182 14.08 -20.69 -7.50
CA VAL A 182 14.40 -21.20 -6.16
C VAL A 182 15.26 -22.46 -6.28
N ALA A 183 14.92 -23.39 -7.18
CA ALA A 183 15.71 -24.59 -7.47
C ALA A 183 17.16 -24.22 -7.86
N LYS A 184 17.32 -23.32 -8.81
CA LYS A 184 18.64 -22.81 -9.23
C LYS A 184 19.43 -22.19 -8.08
N LYS A 185 18.77 -21.40 -7.22
CA LYS A 185 19.42 -20.76 -6.06
C LYS A 185 19.93 -21.77 -5.04
N LEU A 186 19.18 -22.85 -4.85
CA LEU A 186 19.52 -23.91 -3.90
C LEU A 186 20.34 -25.05 -4.50
N GLY A 187 20.63 -25.02 -5.81
CA GLY A 187 21.36 -26.08 -6.51
C GLY A 187 20.55 -27.38 -6.56
N VAL A 188 19.26 -27.26 -6.82
CA VAL A 188 18.34 -28.38 -7.09
C VAL A 188 18.18 -28.53 -8.59
N SER A 189 18.27 -29.78 -9.10
CA SER A 189 18.02 -30.10 -10.52
C SER A 189 16.52 -30.09 -10.80
N LEU A 190 16.12 -29.51 -11.92
CA LEU A 190 14.75 -29.50 -12.39
C LEU A 190 14.75 -30.14 -13.80
N GLU A 191 14.64 -31.47 -13.82
CA GLU A 191 14.54 -32.25 -15.06
C GLU A 191 13.04 -32.50 -15.33
N ASN A 192 12.61 -32.37 -16.58
CA ASN A 192 11.20 -32.55 -17.01
C ASN A 192 10.18 -31.63 -16.29
N HIS A 193 10.49 -30.35 -16.18
CA HIS A 193 9.56 -29.35 -15.63
C HIS A 193 8.17 -29.48 -16.30
N HIS A 194 7.11 -29.29 -15.50
CA HIS A 194 5.69 -29.51 -15.83
C HIS A 194 5.28 -30.99 -15.89
N ARG A 195 5.84 -31.80 -15.02
CA ARG A 195 5.33 -33.11 -14.63
C ARG A 195 5.18 -33.11 -13.12
N ALA A 196 3.97 -33.37 -12.64
CA ALA A 196 3.62 -33.19 -11.24
C ALA A 196 4.57 -33.92 -10.26
N VAL A 197 5.02 -35.14 -10.57
CA VAL A 197 5.95 -35.90 -9.70
C VAL A 197 7.36 -35.32 -9.71
N ASP A 198 7.84 -34.79 -10.85
CA ASP A 198 9.16 -34.21 -10.96
C ASP A 198 9.20 -32.85 -10.25
N ASP A 199 8.17 -32.01 -10.41
CA ASP A 199 8.02 -30.73 -9.71
C ASP A 199 7.81 -30.93 -8.20
N ALA A 200 7.03 -31.93 -7.76
CA ALA A 200 6.91 -32.32 -6.37
C ALA A 200 8.25 -32.79 -5.77
N THR A 201 9.04 -33.56 -6.54
CA THR A 201 10.38 -34.02 -6.12
C THR A 201 11.35 -32.86 -5.94
N ALA A 202 11.40 -31.95 -6.92
CA ALA A 202 12.24 -30.76 -6.84
C ALA A 202 11.79 -29.84 -5.67
N THR A 203 10.48 -29.69 -5.48
CA THR A 203 9.92 -28.95 -4.33
C THR A 203 10.30 -29.61 -3.00
N ALA A 204 10.32 -30.96 -2.94
CA ALA A 204 10.74 -31.69 -1.75
C ALA A 204 12.23 -31.49 -1.44
N GLU A 205 13.11 -31.50 -2.45
CA GLU A 205 14.53 -31.17 -2.27
C GLU A 205 14.74 -29.72 -1.79
N ILE A 206 13.99 -28.78 -2.37
CA ILE A 206 13.97 -27.38 -1.93
C ILE A 206 13.54 -27.31 -0.48
N PHE A 207 12.42 -27.94 -0.13
CA PHE A 207 11.86 -27.93 1.22
C PHE A 207 12.85 -28.47 2.25
N VAL A 208 13.50 -29.61 2.01
CA VAL A 208 14.51 -30.20 2.91
C VAL A 208 15.67 -29.21 3.13
N LYS A 209 16.20 -28.59 2.05
CA LYS A 209 17.28 -27.59 2.17
C LYS A 209 16.83 -26.33 2.92
N LEU A 210 15.56 -25.94 2.83
CA LEU A 210 15.02 -24.82 3.59
C LEU A 210 14.82 -25.20 5.07
N VAL A 211 14.39 -26.43 5.37
CA VAL A 211 14.27 -26.97 6.74
C VAL A 211 15.65 -27.00 7.42
N ASP A 212 16.71 -27.40 6.72
CA ASP A 212 18.07 -27.36 7.29
C ASP A 212 18.47 -25.95 7.70
N ARG A 213 18.14 -24.93 6.90
CA ARG A 213 18.37 -23.51 7.25
C ARG A 213 17.51 -23.02 8.42
N LEU A 214 16.30 -23.57 8.60
CA LEU A 214 15.47 -23.28 9.77
C LEU A 214 16.10 -23.86 11.06
N LYS A 215 16.64 -25.07 10.98
CA LYS A 215 17.37 -25.70 12.10
C LYS A 215 18.58 -24.89 12.52
N GLU A 216 19.34 -24.35 11.57
CA GLU A 216 20.46 -23.43 11.85
C GLU A 216 20.01 -22.17 12.62
N LYS A 217 18.75 -21.80 12.51
CA LYS A 217 18.12 -20.65 13.19
C LYS A 217 17.34 -21.03 14.46
N GLU A 218 17.45 -22.28 14.90
CA GLU A 218 16.75 -22.82 16.08
C GLU A 218 15.21 -22.77 15.95
N ILE A 219 14.69 -22.82 14.71
CA ILE A 219 13.26 -22.92 14.42
C ILE A 219 12.94 -24.40 14.30
N ASP A 220 12.26 -24.96 15.29
CA ASP A 220 12.00 -26.40 15.46
C ASP A 220 10.52 -26.78 15.37
N THR A 221 9.62 -25.79 15.34
CA THR A 221 8.17 -25.99 15.26
C THR A 221 7.54 -25.12 14.18
N LEU A 222 6.39 -25.56 13.65
CA LEU A 222 5.63 -24.81 12.66
C LEU A 222 5.06 -23.49 13.23
N GLU A 223 4.83 -23.42 14.54
CA GLU A 223 4.44 -22.18 15.23
C GLU A 223 5.57 -21.14 15.18
N LYS A 224 6.80 -21.55 15.54
CA LYS A 224 7.98 -20.68 15.42
C LYS A 224 8.26 -20.29 13.97
N LEU A 225 7.93 -21.15 13.01
CA LEU A 225 8.07 -20.86 11.59
C LEU A 225 7.13 -19.73 11.16
N ASN A 226 5.87 -19.73 11.56
CA ASN A 226 4.96 -18.63 11.29
C ASN A 226 5.42 -17.33 11.94
N ALA A 227 5.87 -17.37 13.19
CA ALA A 227 6.43 -16.19 13.86
C ALA A 227 7.68 -15.64 13.14
N PHE A 228 8.55 -16.52 12.62
CA PHE A 228 9.72 -16.13 11.81
C PHE A 228 9.32 -15.55 10.45
N GLY A 229 8.19 -16.00 9.89
CA GLY A 229 7.71 -15.65 8.56
C GLY A 229 7.14 -14.23 8.43
N VAL A 230 6.96 -13.50 9.54
CA VAL A 230 6.49 -12.10 9.48
C VAL A 230 7.43 -11.27 8.61
N PRO A 231 6.95 -10.68 7.52
CA PRO A 231 7.80 -9.96 6.59
C PRO A 231 8.37 -8.69 7.23
N ASP A 232 9.65 -8.44 7.01
CA ASP A 232 10.28 -7.16 7.38
C ASP A 232 9.90 -6.03 6.38
N ASP A 233 10.19 -4.79 6.74
CA ASP A 233 9.88 -3.60 5.94
C ASP A 233 10.44 -3.70 4.51
N ASP A 234 11.65 -4.27 4.34
CA ASP A 234 12.28 -4.43 3.01
C ASP A 234 11.55 -5.46 2.15
N THR A 235 11.03 -6.51 2.75
CA THR A 235 10.20 -7.51 2.09
C THR A 235 8.87 -6.89 1.68
N ILE A 236 8.18 -6.19 2.60
CA ILE A 236 6.91 -5.51 2.34
C ILE A 236 7.04 -4.52 1.18
N ARG A 237 8.12 -3.73 1.12
CA ARG A 237 8.38 -2.81 0.01
C ARG A 237 8.44 -3.49 -1.36
N LYS A 238 8.82 -4.76 -1.43
CA LYS A 238 8.96 -5.55 -2.68
C LYS A 238 7.69 -6.33 -3.04
N MET A 239 6.78 -6.55 -2.09
CA MET A 239 5.53 -7.30 -2.32
C MET A 239 4.60 -6.59 -3.31
N PRO A 240 3.73 -7.33 -4.01
CA PRO A 240 2.68 -6.72 -4.82
C PRO A 240 1.73 -5.89 -3.95
N SER A 241 1.12 -4.88 -4.55
CA SER A 241 0.13 -4.04 -3.87
C SER A 241 -1.14 -3.94 -4.70
N TYR A 242 -2.27 -3.88 -4.02
CA TYR A 242 -3.61 -3.74 -4.57
C TYR A 242 -4.21 -2.39 -4.14
N HIS A 243 -5.17 -1.90 -4.89
CA HIS A 243 -5.90 -0.70 -4.48
C HIS A 243 -6.90 -1.02 -3.36
N ALA A 244 -7.05 -0.10 -2.44
CA ALA A 244 -8.07 -0.13 -1.40
C ALA A 244 -8.47 1.31 -1.04
N VAL A 245 -9.76 1.59 -0.91
CA VAL A 245 -10.25 2.90 -0.49
C VAL A 245 -10.36 2.92 1.03
N ILE A 246 -9.69 3.85 1.68
CA ILE A 246 -9.76 4.02 3.14
C ILE A 246 -10.38 5.39 3.42
N LEU A 247 -11.56 5.39 4.05
CA LEU A 247 -12.31 6.60 4.43
C LEU A 247 -12.15 6.88 5.91
N ALA A 248 -11.98 8.15 6.27
CA ALA A 248 -12.02 8.58 7.67
C ALA A 248 -13.48 8.77 8.10
N LYS A 249 -13.92 8.05 9.14
CA LYS A 249 -15.30 8.15 9.65
C LYS A 249 -15.48 9.30 10.64
N ASN A 250 -14.45 9.66 11.36
CA ASN A 250 -14.48 10.65 12.42
C ASN A 250 -13.09 11.27 12.64
N GLU A 251 -12.94 12.10 13.64
CA GLU A 251 -11.68 12.79 13.94
C GLU A 251 -10.53 11.82 14.30
N THR A 252 -10.81 10.72 15.01
CA THR A 252 -9.82 9.66 15.27
C THR A 252 -9.37 9.04 13.97
N GLY A 253 -10.31 8.71 13.08
CA GLY A 253 -10.01 8.17 11.75
C GLY A 253 -9.19 9.13 10.90
N ARG A 254 -9.47 10.44 10.95
CA ARG A 254 -8.65 11.45 10.26
C ARG A 254 -7.19 11.40 10.70
N VAL A 255 -6.95 11.35 12.00
CA VAL A 255 -5.58 11.26 12.55
C VAL A 255 -4.91 9.95 12.13
N ASN A 256 -5.63 8.83 12.23
CA ASN A 256 -5.11 7.53 11.86
C ASN A 256 -4.84 7.43 10.35
N LEU A 257 -5.70 8.01 9.50
CA LEU A 257 -5.46 8.10 8.06
C LEU A 257 -4.14 8.82 7.76
N TYR A 258 -3.87 9.95 8.41
CA TYR A 258 -2.63 10.70 8.24
C TYR A 258 -1.40 9.91 8.70
N ARG A 259 -1.52 9.13 9.79
CA ARG A 259 -0.46 8.21 10.24
C ARG A 259 -0.19 7.13 9.20
N LEU A 260 -1.22 6.47 8.70
CA LEU A 260 -1.09 5.44 7.67
C LEU A 260 -0.41 5.98 6.40
N VAL A 261 -0.85 7.15 5.91
CA VAL A 261 -0.22 7.81 4.75
C VAL A 261 1.23 8.17 5.05
N SER A 262 1.54 8.71 6.23
CA SER A 262 2.90 9.04 6.62
C SER A 262 3.81 7.80 6.67
N GLU A 263 3.38 6.74 7.35
CA GLU A 263 4.14 5.48 7.44
C GLU A 263 4.36 4.84 6.07
N SER A 264 3.35 4.86 5.18
CA SER A 264 3.48 4.33 3.83
C SER A 264 4.57 5.03 3.01
N HIS A 265 4.79 6.33 3.25
CA HIS A 265 5.83 7.11 2.58
C HIS A 265 7.19 6.98 3.28
N LEU A 266 7.24 6.99 4.60
CA LEU A 266 8.49 6.98 5.36
C LEU A 266 9.14 5.60 5.43
N ARG A 267 8.33 4.54 5.58
CA ARG A 267 8.84 3.17 5.81
C ARG A 267 8.69 2.27 4.58
N PHE A 268 7.58 2.37 3.87
CA PHE A 268 7.20 1.36 2.87
C PHE A 268 7.21 1.87 1.43
N PHE A 269 7.80 3.02 1.16
CA PHE A 269 7.87 3.58 -0.19
C PHE A 269 8.82 2.76 -1.09
N ASN A 270 8.27 2.24 -2.19
CA ASN A 270 9.02 1.67 -3.31
C ASN A 270 8.25 1.91 -4.60
N ARG A 271 8.61 2.97 -5.33
CA ARG A 271 7.86 3.54 -6.48
C ARG A 271 6.47 4.06 -6.11
N ARG A 272 5.80 3.45 -5.12
CA ARG A 272 4.48 3.79 -4.58
C ARG A 272 4.53 3.70 -3.06
N PRO A 273 3.75 4.49 -2.33
CA PRO A 273 3.62 4.40 -0.88
C PRO A 273 2.77 3.18 -0.51
N LYS A 274 3.39 2.08 -0.16
CA LYS A 274 2.70 0.83 0.16
C LYS A 274 2.19 0.84 1.59
N LEU A 275 1.02 0.24 1.79
CA LEU A 275 0.36 0.14 3.08
C LEU A 275 0.17 -1.33 3.47
N PRO A 276 0.90 -1.87 4.46
CA PRO A 276 0.64 -3.22 4.96
C PRO A 276 -0.73 -3.35 5.61
N LYS A 277 -1.43 -4.48 5.41
CA LYS A 277 -2.70 -4.79 6.11
C LYS A 277 -2.51 -4.81 7.63
N SER A 278 -1.38 -5.33 8.12
CA SER A 278 -1.06 -5.34 9.55
C SER A 278 -1.05 -3.93 10.14
N LEU A 279 -0.44 -2.96 9.44
CA LEU A 279 -0.41 -1.57 9.86
C LEU A 279 -1.81 -0.93 9.80
N TYR A 280 -2.61 -1.24 8.77
CA TYR A 280 -4.01 -0.80 8.73
C TYR A 280 -4.79 -1.31 9.94
N LEU A 281 -4.66 -2.58 10.29
CA LEU A 281 -5.37 -3.16 11.45
C LEU A 281 -4.95 -2.51 12.77
N GLU A 282 -3.68 -2.15 12.92
CA GLU A 282 -3.18 -1.41 14.11
C GLU A 282 -3.84 -0.03 14.27
N TRP A 283 -4.11 0.67 13.17
CA TRP A 283 -4.65 2.03 13.16
C TRP A 283 -6.05 2.14 12.55
N SER A 284 -6.83 1.04 12.52
CA SER A 284 -8.15 0.99 11.86
C SER A 284 -9.26 1.74 12.60
N GLU A 285 -9.06 2.12 13.87
CA GLU A 285 -10.06 2.85 14.64
C GLU A 285 -10.48 4.15 13.95
N GLY A 286 -11.78 4.32 13.78
CA GLY A 286 -12.34 5.49 13.09
C GLY A 286 -12.17 5.49 11.57
N LEU A 287 -11.67 4.40 10.97
CA LEU A 287 -11.54 4.21 9.54
C LEU A 287 -12.60 3.24 9.00
N MET A 288 -12.78 3.24 7.71
CA MET A 288 -13.58 2.30 6.94
C MET A 288 -12.81 1.94 5.67
N ILE A 289 -12.72 0.65 5.32
CA ILE A 289 -12.00 0.18 4.15
C ILE A 289 -12.91 -0.46 3.12
N GLY A 290 -12.81 0.00 1.86
CA GLY A 290 -13.50 -0.53 0.69
C GLY A 290 -12.58 -1.29 -0.26
N SER A 291 -13.16 -2.17 -1.07
CA SER A 291 -12.42 -3.07 -1.96
C SER A 291 -11.83 -2.40 -3.20
N ALA A 292 -12.13 -1.13 -3.43
CA ALA A 292 -11.68 -0.31 -4.55
C ALA A 292 -12.06 -0.84 -5.94
N CYS A 293 -11.29 -0.45 -6.98
CA CYS A 293 -11.50 -0.72 -8.39
C CYS A 293 -11.04 -2.12 -8.83
N GLU A 294 -10.86 -2.30 -10.15
CA GLU A 294 -10.34 -3.54 -10.74
C GLU A 294 -8.91 -3.89 -10.28
N ALA A 295 -8.13 -2.89 -9.87
CA ALA A 295 -6.80 -3.11 -9.29
C ALA A 295 -6.87 -3.49 -7.78
N GLY A 296 -8.07 -3.54 -7.21
CA GLY A 296 -8.33 -4.02 -5.84
C GLY A 296 -8.15 -5.52 -5.71
N GLU A 297 -7.76 -5.96 -4.52
CA GLU A 297 -7.44 -7.38 -4.28
C GLU A 297 -8.65 -8.30 -4.47
N LEU A 298 -9.85 -7.85 -4.06
CA LEU A 298 -11.08 -8.63 -4.21
C LEU A 298 -11.46 -8.82 -5.68
N TYR A 299 -11.42 -7.77 -6.49
CA TYR A 299 -11.69 -7.87 -7.93
C TYR A 299 -10.66 -8.79 -8.61
N GLN A 300 -9.39 -8.63 -8.28
CA GLN A 300 -8.31 -9.48 -8.78
C GLN A 300 -8.46 -10.94 -8.36
N ALA A 301 -9.00 -11.22 -7.18
CA ALA A 301 -9.27 -12.58 -6.74
C ALA A 301 -10.36 -13.26 -7.60
N PHE A 302 -11.42 -12.54 -7.95
CA PHE A 302 -12.43 -13.04 -8.90
C PHE A 302 -11.88 -13.20 -10.32
N LEU A 303 -11.11 -12.22 -10.79
CA LEU A 303 -10.50 -12.24 -12.11
C LEU A 303 -9.52 -13.42 -12.28
N GLN A 304 -8.81 -13.80 -11.21
CA GLN A 304 -7.86 -14.91 -11.18
C GLN A 304 -8.50 -16.23 -10.73
N GLU A 305 -9.82 -16.26 -10.56
CA GLU A 305 -10.58 -17.43 -10.08
C GLU A 305 -9.96 -18.05 -8.81
N ARG A 306 -9.53 -17.20 -7.87
CA ARG A 306 -8.92 -17.68 -6.63
C ARG A 306 -9.90 -18.54 -5.82
N PRO A 307 -9.40 -19.43 -4.94
CA PRO A 307 -10.24 -20.30 -4.12
C PRO A 307 -11.27 -19.56 -3.27
N ASP A 308 -12.39 -20.19 -3.00
CA ASP A 308 -13.47 -19.62 -2.17
C ASP A 308 -12.97 -19.21 -0.78
N GLU A 309 -12.09 -20.01 -0.16
CA GLU A 309 -11.52 -19.70 1.15
C GLU A 309 -10.73 -18.38 1.12
N GLU A 310 -10.02 -18.12 0.03
CA GLU A 310 -9.30 -16.85 -0.12
C GLU A 310 -10.27 -15.70 -0.36
N ILE A 311 -11.28 -15.88 -1.20
CA ILE A 311 -12.34 -14.89 -1.42
C ILE A 311 -13.08 -14.61 -0.11
N ASP A 312 -13.39 -15.63 0.69
CA ASP A 312 -14.02 -15.51 2.01
C ASP A 312 -13.14 -14.71 2.98
N ARG A 313 -11.84 -14.96 3.00
CA ARG A 313 -10.88 -14.22 3.82
C ARG A 313 -10.84 -12.74 3.42
N LEU A 314 -10.79 -12.46 2.12
CA LEU A 314 -10.81 -11.11 1.59
C LEU A 314 -12.15 -10.42 1.86
N ALA A 315 -13.26 -11.12 1.66
CA ALA A 315 -14.59 -10.59 1.94
C ALA A 315 -14.75 -10.16 3.41
N LYS A 316 -14.18 -10.88 4.34
CA LYS A 316 -14.22 -10.53 5.77
C LYS A 316 -13.38 -9.30 6.11
N PHE A 317 -12.29 -9.07 5.37
CA PHE A 317 -11.36 -7.99 5.64
C PHE A 317 -11.93 -6.60 5.32
N TYR A 318 -12.62 -6.43 4.17
CA TYR A 318 -13.19 -5.15 3.76
C TYR A 318 -14.50 -4.86 4.49
N ASP A 319 -14.76 -3.58 4.80
CA ASP A 319 -16.01 -3.13 5.43
C ASP A 319 -17.16 -3.04 4.42
N TYR A 320 -16.85 -2.66 3.17
CA TYR A 320 -17.79 -2.58 2.05
C TYR A 320 -17.10 -2.93 0.73
N TYR A 321 -17.89 -3.20 -0.31
CA TYR A 321 -17.36 -3.53 -1.63
C TYR A 321 -17.74 -2.48 -2.64
N GLU A 322 -16.90 -2.33 -3.66
CA GLU A 322 -17.11 -1.41 -4.77
C GLU A 322 -17.24 -2.16 -6.09
N ILE A 323 -18.12 -1.66 -6.94
CA ILE A 323 -18.18 -2.01 -8.35
C ILE A 323 -18.22 -0.74 -9.18
N GLN A 324 -17.73 -0.81 -10.42
CA GLN A 324 -17.58 0.33 -11.29
C GLN A 324 -18.28 0.10 -12.63
N PRO A 325 -18.57 1.17 -13.43
CA PRO A 325 -19.08 1.05 -14.79
C PRO A 325 -18.22 0.11 -15.62
N LEU A 326 -18.87 -0.69 -16.49
CA LEU A 326 -18.16 -1.69 -17.30
C LEU A 326 -17.12 -1.07 -18.21
N GLY A 327 -17.38 0.13 -18.74
CA GLY A 327 -16.43 0.88 -19.58
C GLY A 327 -15.09 1.17 -18.90
N ASN A 328 -15.05 1.26 -17.56
CA ASN A 328 -13.81 1.45 -16.82
C ASN A 328 -12.85 0.25 -17.01
N ASN A 329 -13.40 -0.95 -17.25
CA ASN A 329 -12.68 -2.22 -17.34
C ASN A 329 -12.66 -2.82 -18.76
N GLU A 330 -13.20 -2.12 -19.76
CA GLU A 330 -13.29 -2.59 -21.16
C GLU A 330 -11.92 -2.91 -21.78
N PHE A 331 -10.85 -2.29 -21.28
CA PHE A 331 -9.48 -2.59 -21.69
C PHE A 331 -9.10 -4.08 -21.50
N MET A 332 -9.74 -4.79 -20.56
CA MET A 332 -9.50 -6.21 -20.33
C MET A 332 -9.98 -7.07 -21.50
N ILE A 333 -11.06 -6.66 -22.17
CA ILE A 333 -11.58 -7.35 -23.36
C ILE A 333 -10.60 -7.20 -24.53
N ARG A 334 -9.89 -6.07 -24.62
CA ARG A 334 -8.93 -5.79 -25.70
C ARG A 334 -7.59 -6.51 -25.52
N ASP A 335 -7.19 -6.82 -24.27
CA ASP A 335 -5.92 -7.50 -23.95
C ASP A 335 -6.14 -8.99 -23.64
N GLU A 336 -6.56 -9.75 -24.67
CA GLU A 336 -6.83 -11.20 -24.60
C GLU A 336 -5.63 -12.01 -24.05
N LYS A 337 -4.40 -11.52 -24.22
CA LYS A 337 -3.19 -12.21 -23.73
C LYS A 337 -3.05 -12.12 -22.22
N LYS A 338 -3.42 -10.98 -21.66
CA LYS A 338 -3.31 -10.73 -20.21
C LYS A 338 -4.56 -11.19 -19.47
N TYR A 339 -5.74 -11.08 -20.11
CA TYR A 339 -7.04 -11.40 -19.54
C TYR A 339 -7.83 -12.40 -20.40
N PRO A 340 -7.30 -13.63 -20.63
CA PRO A 340 -7.94 -14.59 -21.53
C PRO A 340 -9.33 -15.05 -21.07
N GLN A 341 -9.66 -14.84 -19.80
CA GLN A 341 -10.97 -15.16 -19.20
C GLN A 341 -12.02 -14.06 -19.41
N ILE A 342 -11.66 -12.89 -19.94
CA ILE A 342 -12.56 -11.78 -20.24
C ILE A 342 -12.66 -11.65 -21.75
N GLN A 343 -13.76 -12.11 -22.32
CA GLN A 343 -13.99 -12.13 -23.76
C GLN A 343 -14.96 -11.04 -24.22
N ASP A 344 -15.93 -10.71 -23.36
CA ASP A 344 -16.94 -9.68 -23.65
C ASP A 344 -17.42 -8.98 -22.36
N GLU A 345 -18.36 -8.03 -22.52
CA GLU A 345 -18.95 -7.30 -21.39
C GLU A 345 -19.70 -8.20 -20.40
N ASN A 346 -20.22 -9.38 -20.84
CA ASN A 346 -20.94 -10.28 -19.94
C ASN A 346 -19.98 -10.85 -18.88
N ASP A 347 -18.72 -11.08 -19.22
CA ASP A 347 -17.72 -11.55 -18.25
C ASP A 347 -17.43 -10.48 -17.19
N LEU A 348 -17.37 -9.21 -17.59
CA LEU A 348 -17.24 -8.08 -16.65
C LEU A 348 -18.50 -7.94 -15.77
N MET A 349 -19.70 -8.07 -16.36
CA MET A 349 -20.96 -8.07 -15.61
C MET A 349 -21.00 -9.20 -14.59
N GLU A 350 -20.47 -10.37 -14.93
CA GLU A 350 -20.46 -11.53 -14.04
C GLU A 350 -19.57 -11.31 -12.81
N ILE A 351 -18.41 -10.68 -12.97
CA ILE A 351 -17.56 -10.29 -11.83
C ILE A 351 -18.33 -9.34 -10.91
N ASN A 352 -18.97 -8.30 -11.46
CA ASN A 352 -19.76 -7.37 -10.68
C ASN A 352 -20.93 -8.07 -9.95
N ARG A 353 -21.61 -9.01 -10.61
CA ARG A 353 -22.68 -9.83 -9.97
C ARG A 353 -22.14 -10.66 -8.81
N LYS A 354 -20.96 -11.28 -8.96
CA LYS A 354 -20.30 -12.04 -7.88
C LYS A 354 -19.98 -11.15 -6.69
N ILE A 355 -19.50 -9.93 -6.92
CA ILE A 355 -19.23 -8.96 -5.84
C ILE A 355 -20.52 -8.55 -5.13
N VAL A 356 -21.61 -8.29 -5.88
CA VAL A 356 -22.93 -7.99 -5.31
C VAL A 356 -23.44 -9.15 -4.48
N GLN A 357 -23.36 -10.38 -4.98
CA GLN A 357 -23.76 -11.58 -4.25
C GLN A 357 -22.92 -11.80 -2.98
N LEU A 358 -21.64 -11.47 -3.04
CA LEU A 358 -20.75 -11.53 -1.87
C LEU A 358 -21.22 -10.53 -0.79
N GLY A 359 -21.63 -9.31 -1.19
CA GLY A 359 -22.23 -8.34 -0.28
C GLY A 359 -23.47 -8.87 0.43
N GLU A 360 -24.36 -9.53 -0.30
CA GLU A 360 -25.55 -10.18 0.27
C GLU A 360 -25.18 -11.32 1.22
N THR A 361 -24.18 -12.13 0.86
CA THR A 361 -23.71 -13.27 1.67
C THR A 361 -23.12 -12.84 3.01
N TYR A 362 -22.34 -11.76 3.02
CA TYR A 362 -21.66 -11.26 4.22
C TYR A 362 -22.40 -10.10 4.92
N GLY A 363 -23.55 -9.67 4.40
CA GLY A 363 -24.29 -8.55 4.94
C GLY A 363 -23.54 -7.22 4.87
N LYS A 364 -22.71 -7.03 3.81
CA LYS A 364 -21.91 -5.83 3.59
C LYS A 364 -22.47 -5.00 2.46
N LEU A 365 -22.36 -3.68 2.59
CA LEU A 365 -22.80 -2.76 1.54
C LEU A 365 -21.95 -2.93 0.28
N VAL A 366 -22.61 -2.90 -0.87
CA VAL A 366 -21.95 -2.77 -2.16
C VAL A 366 -22.33 -1.42 -2.73
N VAL A 367 -21.35 -0.64 -3.17
CA VAL A 367 -21.54 0.69 -3.75
C VAL A 367 -21.02 0.75 -5.17
N ALA A 368 -21.69 1.57 -5.98
CA ALA A 368 -21.22 1.91 -7.33
C ALA A 368 -20.44 3.22 -7.29
N THR A 369 -19.19 3.21 -7.75
CA THR A 369 -18.31 4.38 -7.85
C THR A 369 -17.89 4.62 -9.30
N CYS A 370 -17.61 5.90 -9.67
CA CYS A 370 -17.24 6.25 -11.05
C CYS A 370 -15.74 6.15 -11.32
N ASP A 371 -14.89 6.22 -10.30
CA ASP A 371 -13.43 6.39 -10.46
C ASP A 371 -13.07 7.62 -11.31
N VAL A 372 -13.58 8.79 -10.89
CA VAL A 372 -13.49 10.03 -11.65
C VAL A 372 -12.05 10.52 -11.77
N HIS A 373 -11.59 10.72 -13.01
CA HIS A 373 -10.28 11.29 -13.31
C HIS A 373 -10.37 12.61 -14.10
N PHE A 374 -11.54 12.92 -14.66
CA PHE A 374 -11.84 14.18 -15.36
C PHE A 374 -13.35 14.47 -15.30
N MET A 375 -13.73 15.74 -15.57
CA MET A 375 -15.10 16.18 -15.37
C MET A 375 -16.01 15.77 -16.53
N GLU A 376 -15.72 16.23 -17.72
CA GLU A 376 -16.55 16.01 -18.92
C GLU A 376 -15.92 14.94 -19.81
N PRO A 377 -16.69 14.19 -20.59
CA PRO A 377 -16.16 13.16 -21.50
C PRO A 377 -15.06 13.68 -22.43
N GLU A 378 -15.16 14.93 -22.89
CA GLU A 378 -14.19 15.58 -23.77
C GLU A 378 -12.84 15.88 -23.10
N ASP A 379 -12.80 15.93 -21.78
CA ASP A 379 -11.57 16.19 -21.01
C ASP A 379 -10.59 14.99 -21.03
N GLU A 380 -11.02 13.84 -21.53
CA GLU A 380 -10.19 12.66 -21.76
C GLU A 380 -8.88 13.02 -22.49
N VAL A 381 -8.93 13.97 -23.40
CA VAL A 381 -7.77 14.42 -24.18
C VAL A 381 -6.62 14.93 -23.27
N TYR A 382 -6.95 15.61 -22.17
CA TYR A 382 -5.93 16.12 -21.24
C TYR A 382 -5.25 14.98 -20.49
N ARG A 383 -6.03 13.98 -20.05
CA ARG A 383 -5.49 12.78 -19.42
C ARG A 383 -4.60 12.00 -20.39
N ARG A 384 -5.00 11.83 -21.63
CA ARG A 384 -4.23 11.20 -22.70
C ARG A 384 -2.87 11.86 -22.90
N ILE A 385 -2.83 13.20 -22.99
CA ILE A 385 -1.60 13.96 -23.12
C ILE A 385 -0.66 13.73 -21.93
N ILE A 386 -1.19 13.73 -20.71
CA ILE A 386 -0.41 13.50 -19.49
C ILE A 386 0.15 12.08 -19.45
N MET A 387 -0.65 11.07 -19.79
CA MET A 387 -0.25 9.68 -19.81
C MET A 387 0.80 9.40 -20.90
N ALA A 388 0.61 9.92 -22.10
CA ALA A 388 1.59 9.84 -23.18
C ALA A 388 2.91 10.49 -22.78
N GLY A 389 2.87 11.67 -22.13
CA GLY A 389 4.05 12.36 -21.61
C GLY A 389 4.80 11.56 -20.52
N LYS A 390 4.12 10.70 -19.79
CA LYS A 390 4.69 9.76 -18.82
C LYS A 390 5.14 8.42 -19.42
N GLY A 391 4.93 8.21 -20.73
CA GLY A 391 5.35 7.00 -21.45
C GLY A 391 4.43 5.79 -21.27
N PHE A 392 3.16 5.98 -20.93
CA PHE A 392 2.18 4.89 -20.92
C PHE A 392 1.86 4.46 -22.35
N ALA A 393 1.96 3.15 -22.62
CA ALA A 393 1.77 2.58 -23.96
C ALA A 393 0.31 2.60 -24.42
N ASP A 394 -0.62 2.61 -23.48
CA ASP A 394 -2.09 2.62 -23.63
C ASP A 394 -2.70 4.03 -23.49
N ALA A 395 -1.89 5.07 -23.62
CA ALA A 395 -2.34 6.44 -23.46
C ALA A 395 -3.48 6.82 -24.44
N ASP A 396 -3.53 6.22 -25.62
CA ASP A 396 -4.57 6.47 -26.65
C ASP A 396 -5.87 5.67 -26.40
N ASP A 397 -5.85 4.68 -25.50
CA ASP A 397 -6.99 3.82 -25.18
C ASP A 397 -7.57 4.18 -23.79
N GLN A 398 -8.10 5.38 -23.66
CA GLN A 398 -8.59 5.88 -22.39
C GLN A 398 -9.91 5.21 -21.97
N ALA A 399 -10.00 4.81 -20.69
CA ALA A 399 -11.26 4.45 -20.06
C ALA A 399 -12.12 5.71 -19.84
N PRO A 400 -13.48 5.59 -19.89
CA PRO A 400 -14.40 6.72 -19.74
C PRO A 400 -14.56 7.13 -18.26
N LEU A 401 -13.50 7.63 -17.65
CA LEU A 401 -13.41 7.97 -16.21
C LEU A 401 -13.90 9.40 -15.93
N TYR A 402 -14.99 9.82 -16.57
CA TYR A 402 -15.60 11.12 -16.37
C TYR A 402 -16.59 11.12 -15.20
N PHE A 403 -16.94 12.30 -14.71
CA PHE A 403 -17.94 12.47 -13.66
C PHE A 403 -19.34 12.20 -14.20
N ARG A 404 -19.97 11.11 -13.74
CA ARG A 404 -21.34 10.72 -14.15
C ARG A 404 -22.38 11.27 -13.19
N THR A 405 -23.51 11.68 -13.74
CA THR A 405 -24.71 11.99 -12.96
C THR A 405 -25.33 10.73 -12.34
N THR A 406 -26.25 10.91 -11.40
CA THR A 406 -27.00 9.79 -10.80
C THR A 406 -27.75 8.98 -11.84
N GLU A 407 -28.38 9.64 -12.83
CA GLU A 407 -29.11 9.00 -13.91
C GLU A 407 -28.19 8.17 -14.80
N GLU A 408 -27.03 8.68 -15.14
CA GLU A 408 -26.02 7.95 -15.92
C GLU A 408 -25.51 6.72 -15.13
N MET A 409 -25.21 6.90 -13.82
CA MET A 409 -24.82 5.76 -12.99
C MET A 409 -25.91 4.71 -12.87
N LEU A 410 -27.17 5.08 -12.72
CA LEU A 410 -28.30 4.14 -12.73
C LEU A 410 -28.40 3.40 -14.07
N ALA A 411 -28.14 4.05 -15.19
CA ALA A 411 -28.12 3.42 -16.52
C ALA A 411 -26.98 2.40 -16.66
N GLU A 412 -25.79 2.71 -16.19
CA GLU A 412 -24.60 1.80 -16.19
C GLU A 412 -24.88 0.46 -15.51
N PHE A 413 -25.69 0.45 -14.44
CA PHE A 413 -25.96 -0.75 -13.63
C PHE A 413 -27.34 -1.39 -13.89
N GLN A 414 -28.06 -1.01 -14.94
CA GLN A 414 -29.37 -1.57 -15.29
C GLN A 414 -29.36 -3.09 -15.50
N TYR A 415 -28.22 -3.67 -15.89
CA TYR A 415 -28.05 -5.12 -16.04
C TYR A 415 -28.19 -5.92 -14.74
N LEU A 416 -28.13 -5.25 -13.57
CA LEU A 416 -28.43 -5.84 -12.26
C LEU A 416 -29.92 -5.78 -11.90
N GLY A 417 -30.74 -5.09 -12.74
CA GLY A 417 -32.14 -4.76 -12.48
C GLY A 417 -32.31 -3.44 -11.72
N ALA A 418 -33.38 -2.70 -12.04
CA ALA A 418 -33.59 -1.33 -11.57
C ALA A 418 -33.51 -1.19 -10.04
N LYS A 419 -34.08 -2.14 -9.28
CA LYS A 419 -34.05 -2.10 -7.81
C LYS A 419 -32.63 -2.24 -7.24
N LYS A 420 -31.84 -3.14 -7.80
CA LYS A 420 -30.46 -3.34 -7.36
C LYS A 420 -29.56 -2.17 -7.78
N ALA A 421 -29.77 -1.62 -8.97
CA ALA A 421 -29.07 -0.41 -9.42
C ALA A 421 -29.34 0.77 -8.47
N GLU A 422 -30.61 1.03 -8.09
CA GLU A 422 -30.96 2.06 -7.11
C GLU A 422 -30.32 1.80 -5.74
N GLU A 423 -30.31 0.54 -5.29
CA GLU A 423 -29.68 0.16 -4.01
C GLU A 423 -28.20 0.51 -3.97
N ILE A 424 -27.43 0.13 -5.00
CA ILE A 424 -25.95 0.30 -5.00
C ILE A 424 -25.50 1.72 -5.38
N VAL A 425 -26.29 2.42 -6.21
CA VAL A 425 -25.94 3.77 -6.69
C VAL A 425 -26.38 4.84 -5.71
N ILE A 426 -27.58 4.70 -5.11
CA ILE A 426 -28.18 5.73 -4.28
C ILE A 426 -28.22 5.31 -2.81
N THR A 427 -28.88 4.19 -2.49
CA THR A 427 -29.15 3.84 -1.10
C THR A 427 -27.88 3.55 -0.32
N ASN A 428 -27.03 2.66 -0.83
CA ASN A 428 -25.83 2.22 -0.12
C ASN A 428 -24.76 3.31 -0.06
N THR A 429 -24.62 4.15 -1.09
CA THR A 429 -23.70 5.29 -1.08
C THR A 429 -24.10 6.32 -0.01
N ASN A 430 -25.39 6.61 0.10
CA ASN A 430 -25.90 7.48 1.18
C ASN A 430 -25.71 6.84 2.57
N LEU A 431 -25.95 5.53 2.72
CA LEU A 431 -25.70 4.85 3.99
C LEU A 431 -24.23 4.95 4.42
N ILE A 432 -23.27 4.78 3.51
CA ILE A 432 -21.85 5.00 3.82
C ILE A 432 -21.60 6.45 4.22
N ALA A 433 -22.16 7.41 3.48
CA ALA A 433 -22.03 8.82 3.83
C ALA A 433 -22.60 9.13 5.22
N ASP A 434 -23.72 8.51 5.61
CA ASP A 434 -24.35 8.70 6.91
C ASP A 434 -23.52 8.11 8.07
N MET A 435 -22.73 7.08 7.81
CA MET A 435 -21.80 6.47 8.80
C MET A 435 -20.57 7.34 9.08
N ILE A 436 -20.35 8.40 8.31
CA ILE A 436 -19.18 9.27 8.39
C ILE A 436 -19.59 10.63 8.96
N ASP A 437 -18.86 11.09 9.97
CA ASP A 437 -19.07 12.41 10.55
C ASP A 437 -18.58 13.52 9.60
N LYS A 438 -19.05 14.76 9.79
CA LYS A 438 -18.46 15.92 9.12
C LYS A 438 -17.07 16.17 9.70
N ILE A 439 -16.03 15.92 8.89
CA ILE A 439 -14.62 16.02 9.30
C ILE A 439 -14.02 17.31 8.76
N GLN A 440 -13.19 17.97 9.56
CA GLN A 440 -12.35 19.07 9.12
C GLN A 440 -10.92 18.56 8.89
N PRO A 441 -10.48 18.40 7.63
CA PRO A 441 -9.18 17.78 7.31
C PRO A 441 -8.01 18.65 7.77
N CYS A 442 -8.15 19.98 7.70
CA CYS A 442 -7.14 20.93 8.15
C CYS A 442 -7.61 21.58 9.46
N SER A 443 -6.76 21.51 10.49
CA SER A 443 -7.07 22.18 11.75
C SER A 443 -7.16 23.71 11.53
N PRO A 444 -8.23 24.38 11.95
CA PRO A 444 -8.32 25.84 11.91
C PRO A 444 -7.38 26.48 12.94
N ARG A 445 -6.92 25.69 13.92
CA ARG A 445 -6.02 26.16 14.96
C ARG A 445 -4.61 26.33 14.40
N LYS A 446 -4.11 27.56 14.45
CA LYS A 446 -2.70 27.84 14.19
C LYS A 446 -1.88 27.30 15.36
N CYS A 447 -0.92 26.44 15.08
CA CYS A 447 -0.03 25.85 16.07
C CYS A 447 1.41 26.27 15.75
N PRO A 448 1.83 27.50 16.09
CA PRO A 448 3.23 27.89 15.94
C PRO A 448 4.09 26.96 16.81
N PRO A 449 5.33 26.67 16.37
CA PRO A 449 6.25 25.90 17.21
C PRO A 449 6.50 26.63 18.52
N GLU A 450 6.67 25.88 19.60
CA GLU A 450 7.04 26.39 20.91
C GLU A 450 8.49 26.03 21.20
N ILE A 451 9.29 27.02 21.61
CA ILE A 451 10.65 26.85 22.11
C ILE A 451 10.69 27.47 23.51
N GLU A 452 11.03 26.64 24.49
CA GLU A 452 11.14 27.10 25.87
C GLU A 452 12.09 28.29 25.97
N ASN A 453 11.71 29.31 26.74
CA ASN A 453 12.45 30.54 26.96
C ASN A 453 12.75 31.41 25.72
N SER A 454 12.10 31.16 24.55
CA SER A 454 12.39 31.88 23.31
C SER A 454 12.33 33.40 23.42
N ASP A 455 11.44 33.95 24.24
CA ASP A 455 11.29 35.37 24.49
C ASP A 455 12.51 35.96 25.19
N GLN A 456 12.96 35.30 26.24
CA GLN A 456 14.16 35.72 27.01
C GLN A 456 15.44 35.49 26.23
N ASP A 457 15.57 34.36 25.57
CA ASP A 457 16.72 34.02 24.72
C ASP A 457 16.93 35.06 23.62
N LEU A 458 15.83 35.49 22.97
CA LEU A 458 15.91 36.53 21.92
C LEU A 458 16.39 37.86 22.49
N ARG A 459 15.86 38.26 23.68
CA ARG A 459 16.34 39.48 24.38
C ARG A 459 17.84 39.38 24.70
N ASP A 460 18.23 38.29 25.30
CA ASP A 460 19.62 38.09 25.74
C ASP A 460 20.59 38.09 24.57
N ILE A 461 20.28 37.38 23.49
CA ILE A 461 21.08 37.39 22.26
C ILE A 461 21.25 38.80 21.73
N CYS A 462 20.14 39.54 21.59
CA CYS A 462 20.16 40.90 21.04
C CYS A 462 20.94 41.87 21.92
N TYR A 463 20.72 41.87 23.26
CA TYR A 463 21.44 42.75 24.17
C TYR A 463 22.91 42.41 24.29
N ASN A 464 23.27 41.12 24.38
CA ASN A 464 24.66 40.68 24.42
C ASN A 464 25.42 41.17 23.16
N ARG A 465 24.82 41.07 21.99
CA ARG A 465 25.44 41.55 20.77
C ARG A 465 25.48 43.07 20.68
N ALA A 466 24.43 43.76 21.13
CA ALA A 466 24.42 45.21 21.21
C ALA A 466 25.54 45.73 22.16
N HIS A 467 25.71 45.12 23.33
CA HIS A 467 26.80 45.45 24.24
C HIS A 467 28.19 45.12 23.67
N ALA A 468 28.32 44.05 22.92
CA ALA A 468 29.57 43.72 22.23
C ALA A 468 29.98 44.76 21.16
N ILE A 469 29.00 45.41 20.55
CA ILE A 469 29.21 46.43 19.48
C ILE A 469 29.36 47.83 20.11
N TYR A 470 28.41 48.24 20.94
CA TYR A 470 28.24 49.62 21.40
C TYR A 470 28.76 49.87 22.84
N GLY A 471 29.24 48.84 23.52
CA GLY A 471 29.79 48.93 24.88
C GLY A 471 28.75 48.78 25.99
N LYS A 472 29.20 49.01 27.26
CA LYS A 472 28.38 48.78 28.44
C LYS A 472 27.16 49.72 28.50
N ASP A 473 27.39 51.03 28.15
CA ASP A 473 26.36 52.05 28.16
C ASP A 473 25.85 52.23 26.72
N LEU A 474 24.69 51.62 26.42
CA LEU A 474 24.13 51.64 25.07
C LEU A 474 23.58 53.01 24.72
N PRO A 475 23.79 53.50 23.49
CA PRO A 475 23.20 54.75 22.99
C PRO A 475 21.66 54.67 23.08
N PRO A 476 20.94 55.76 23.46
CA PRO A 476 19.48 55.76 23.55
C PRO A 476 18.78 55.27 22.31
N ILE A 477 19.25 55.65 21.11
CA ILE A 477 18.67 55.20 19.83
C ILE A 477 18.73 53.67 19.63
N VAL A 478 19.78 53.04 20.14
CA VAL A 478 19.95 51.56 20.13
C VAL A 478 18.93 50.90 21.06
N VAL A 479 18.81 51.40 22.30
CA VAL A 479 17.86 50.88 23.27
C VAL A 479 16.44 51.07 22.84
N GLU A 480 16.06 52.24 22.41
CA GLU A 480 14.70 52.57 21.94
C GLU A 480 14.30 51.69 20.74
N ARG A 481 15.22 51.46 19.82
CA ARG A 481 14.98 50.62 18.67
C ARG A 481 14.83 49.16 19.04
N LEU A 482 15.70 48.63 19.90
CA LEU A 482 15.61 47.24 20.40
C LEU A 482 14.32 47.01 21.15
N GLU A 483 13.98 47.86 22.15
CA GLU A 483 12.79 47.70 22.95
C GLU A 483 11.51 47.77 22.11
N ARG A 484 11.44 48.69 21.17
CA ARG A 484 10.28 48.82 20.27
C ARG A 484 10.08 47.54 19.47
N GLU A 485 11.14 46.98 18.87
CA GLU A 485 11.02 45.78 18.04
C GLU A 485 10.82 44.51 18.89
N LEU A 486 11.60 44.33 19.95
CA LEU A 486 11.46 43.16 20.84
C LEU A 486 10.07 43.08 21.46
N ASN A 487 9.55 44.21 21.95
CA ASN A 487 8.20 44.24 22.52
C ASN A 487 7.13 43.86 21.50
N SER A 488 7.25 44.35 20.25
CA SER A 488 6.32 43.99 19.17
C SER A 488 6.44 42.50 18.81
N ILE A 489 7.64 41.98 18.67
CA ILE A 489 7.89 40.57 18.31
C ILE A 489 7.38 39.63 19.40
N ILE A 490 7.72 39.90 20.64
CA ILE A 490 7.38 39.04 21.81
C ILE A 490 5.87 39.10 22.09
N SER A 491 5.27 40.31 22.15
CA SER A 491 3.84 40.44 22.44
C SER A 491 2.92 39.80 21.39
N ASN A 492 3.41 39.64 20.16
CA ASN A 492 2.68 38.95 19.09
C ASN A 492 3.09 37.45 18.96
N GLY A 493 3.93 36.92 19.85
CA GLY A 493 4.32 35.51 19.86
C GLY A 493 5.29 35.10 18.73
N TYR A 494 6.05 36.05 18.16
CA TYR A 494 6.97 35.76 17.05
C TYR A 494 8.42 35.52 17.47
N ALA A 495 8.75 35.59 18.77
CA ALA A 495 10.13 35.36 19.24
C ALA A 495 10.68 34.00 18.80
N VAL A 496 9.86 32.96 18.86
CA VAL A 496 10.24 31.60 18.41
C VAL A 496 10.66 31.57 16.95
N MET A 497 10.02 32.34 16.07
CA MET A 497 10.38 32.42 14.65
C MET A 497 11.75 33.07 14.44
N TYR A 498 12.06 34.11 15.22
CA TYR A 498 13.38 34.73 15.22
C TYR A 498 14.47 33.78 15.72
N ILE A 499 14.20 33.01 16.79
CA ILE A 499 15.14 32.00 17.31
C ILE A 499 15.38 30.88 16.28
N ILE A 500 14.32 30.40 15.59
CA ILE A 500 14.48 29.40 14.53
C ILE A 500 15.33 29.96 13.38
N ALA A 501 15.01 31.17 12.90
CA ALA A 501 15.77 31.82 11.83
C ALA A 501 17.23 32.03 12.21
N GLN A 502 17.50 32.50 13.44
CA GLN A 502 18.85 32.67 13.99
C GLN A 502 19.62 31.36 13.99
N LYS A 503 19.03 30.27 14.51
CA LYS A 503 19.68 28.95 14.56
C LYS A 503 20.01 28.43 13.15
N LEU A 504 19.10 28.59 12.20
CA LEU A 504 19.30 28.18 10.81
C LEU A 504 20.44 28.97 10.13
N VAL A 505 20.45 30.30 10.29
CA VAL A 505 21.50 31.16 9.71
C VAL A 505 22.85 30.86 10.33
N TRP A 506 22.91 30.71 11.65
CA TRP A 506 24.15 30.40 12.34
C TRP A 506 24.70 29.04 11.93
N LYS A 507 23.85 28.01 11.87
CA LYS A 507 24.26 26.67 11.43
C LYS A 507 24.79 26.68 9.99
N SER A 508 24.11 27.39 9.10
CA SER A 508 24.56 27.52 7.71
C SER A 508 25.94 28.18 7.61
N ASN A 509 26.16 29.25 8.37
CA ASN A 509 27.46 29.93 8.42
C ASN A 509 28.57 29.04 9.03
N GLU A 510 28.28 28.26 10.08
CA GLU A 510 29.22 27.30 10.66
C GLU A 510 29.62 26.21 9.64
N ASP A 511 28.70 25.78 8.80
CA ASP A 511 28.93 24.80 7.74
C ASP A 511 29.65 25.41 6.51
N GLY A 512 29.97 26.72 6.55
CA GLY A 512 30.69 27.42 5.50
C GLY A 512 29.84 27.96 4.35
N TYR A 513 28.51 27.96 4.50
CA TYR A 513 27.58 28.51 3.51
C TYR A 513 27.16 29.93 3.89
N LEU A 514 27.32 30.87 2.95
CA LEU A 514 26.89 32.25 3.15
C LEU A 514 25.38 32.38 3.06
N VAL A 515 24.79 33.10 4.01
CA VAL A 515 23.38 33.48 4.01
C VAL A 515 23.25 34.97 3.79
N GLY A 516 22.62 35.37 2.69
CA GLY A 516 22.35 36.77 2.37
C GLY A 516 20.91 37.16 2.74
N SER A 517 20.74 38.40 3.16
CA SER A 517 19.43 38.95 3.50
C SER A 517 18.64 39.32 2.24
N ARG A 518 17.32 39.03 2.26
CA ARG A 518 16.40 39.43 1.19
C ARG A 518 15.11 40.01 1.76
N GLY A 519 14.61 41.05 1.12
CA GLY A 519 13.36 41.72 1.49
C GLY A 519 13.44 42.53 2.78
N SER A 520 12.34 42.63 3.52
CA SER A 520 12.19 43.49 4.68
C SER A 520 12.97 43.08 5.93
N VAL A 521 13.61 41.90 5.96
CA VAL A 521 14.43 41.46 7.11
C VAL A 521 15.58 42.43 7.39
N GLY A 522 16.13 43.08 6.35
CA GLY A 522 17.17 44.12 6.47
C GLY A 522 16.73 45.41 7.18
N SER A 523 15.43 45.61 7.43
CA SER A 523 14.90 46.74 8.19
C SER A 523 14.68 46.45 9.68
N SER A 524 14.90 45.20 10.15
CA SER A 524 14.79 44.81 11.54
C SER A 524 16.14 44.84 12.27
N PHE A 525 16.20 45.69 13.29
CA PHE A 525 17.38 45.79 14.13
C PHE A 525 17.55 44.58 15.05
N VAL A 526 16.43 43.97 15.46
CA VAL A 526 16.44 42.69 16.20
C VAL A 526 17.03 41.59 15.31
N ALA A 527 16.71 41.53 14.03
CA ALA A 527 17.30 40.58 13.08
C ALA A 527 18.82 40.79 12.94
N THR A 528 19.29 42.03 12.95
CA THR A 528 20.72 42.36 12.95
C THR A 528 21.38 41.90 14.25
N MET A 529 20.79 42.22 15.40
CA MET A 529 21.36 41.91 16.72
C MET A 529 21.27 40.43 17.02
N SER A 530 20.30 39.69 16.50
CA SER A 530 20.26 38.22 16.62
C SER A 530 21.15 37.49 15.58
N GLY A 531 21.75 38.21 14.63
CA GLY A 531 22.64 37.62 13.62
C GLY A 531 21.93 36.91 12.48
N ILE A 532 20.66 37.23 12.23
CA ILE A 532 19.88 36.75 11.11
C ILE A 532 20.27 37.51 9.82
N THR A 533 20.56 38.81 9.94
CA THR A 533 20.99 39.70 8.85
C THR A 533 22.26 40.44 9.20
N GLU A 534 23.02 40.75 8.17
CA GLU A 534 24.22 41.61 8.24
C GLU A 534 23.89 43.12 8.14
N ILE A 535 22.68 43.46 7.72
CA ILE A 535 22.26 44.82 7.47
C ILE A 535 21.87 45.51 8.78
N ASN A 536 22.48 46.68 9.06
CA ASN A 536 22.12 47.50 10.21
C ASN A 536 21.16 48.64 9.76
N PRO A 537 19.88 48.61 10.24
CA PRO A 537 18.88 49.59 9.82
C PRO A 537 18.90 50.92 10.63
N LEU A 538 19.84 51.05 11.55
CA LEU A 538 20.01 52.32 12.23
C LEU A 538 20.55 53.40 11.26
N PRO A 539 20.35 54.69 11.56
CA PRO A 539 21.02 55.76 10.81
C PRO A 539 22.52 55.56 10.69
N ALA A 540 23.14 56.08 9.65
CA ALA A 540 24.57 55.98 9.48
C ALA A 540 25.30 56.47 10.74
N HIS A 541 26.32 55.77 11.17
CA HIS A 541 27.11 56.10 12.36
C HIS A 541 28.48 55.41 12.34
N TYR A 542 29.41 56.01 13.02
CA TYR A 542 30.71 55.41 13.30
C TYR A 542 30.69 54.75 14.68
N TYR A 543 31.31 53.61 14.80
CA TYR A 543 31.63 53.01 16.09
C TYR A 543 33.04 52.43 16.12
N CYS A 544 33.69 52.57 17.25
CA CYS A 544 35.02 52.03 17.45
C CYS A 544 34.98 50.65 18.07
N LYS A 545 35.43 49.63 17.36
CA LYS A 545 35.49 48.23 17.86
C LYS A 545 36.32 48.02 19.13
N LYS A 546 37.25 49.00 19.46
CA LYS A 546 38.16 48.87 20.55
C LYS A 546 37.70 49.61 21.83
N CYS A 547 37.16 50.82 21.71
CA CYS A 547 36.74 51.62 22.86
C CYS A 547 35.22 51.84 22.92
N HIS A 548 34.47 51.34 21.94
CA HIS A 548 32.99 51.43 21.80
C HIS A 548 32.48 52.89 21.71
N PHE A 549 33.34 53.84 21.34
CA PHE A 549 32.87 55.19 21.02
C PHE A 549 31.93 55.13 19.85
N VAL A 550 30.80 55.84 19.94
CA VAL A 550 29.74 55.86 18.91
C VAL A 550 29.44 57.33 18.53
N ASP A 551 29.31 57.59 17.26
CA ASP A 551 28.97 58.92 16.73
C ASP A 551 27.86 58.80 15.72
N PHE A 552 26.71 59.40 16.03
CA PHE A 552 25.54 59.53 15.16
C PHE A 552 25.36 60.94 14.59
N ASP A 553 26.11 61.96 15.12
CA ASP A 553 25.76 63.36 15.01
C ASP A 553 26.76 64.21 14.25
N SER A 554 28.00 63.78 14.05
CA SER A 554 29.01 64.57 13.33
C SER A 554 28.57 64.93 11.88
N GLU A 555 29.09 66.04 11.38
CA GLU A 555 28.83 66.46 10.03
C GLU A 555 29.29 65.44 8.98
N GLU A 556 30.35 64.70 9.27
CA GLU A 556 30.89 63.61 8.45
C GLU A 556 29.88 62.46 8.33
N VAL A 557 29.25 62.07 9.43
CA VAL A 557 28.21 61.03 9.47
C VAL A 557 26.96 61.52 8.69
N LYS A 558 26.51 62.77 8.90
CA LYS A 558 25.38 63.35 8.21
C LYS A 558 25.61 63.48 6.70
N ALA A 559 26.83 63.81 6.29
CA ALA A 559 27.20 63.86 4.87
C ALA A 559 27.16 62.49 4.20
N PHE A 560 27.49 61.40 4.94
CA PHE A 560 27.45 60.03 4.45
C PHE A 560 26.02 59.51 4.27
N SER A 561 25.08 59.90 5.14
CA SER A 561 23.66 59.50 5.08
C SER A 561 22.87 60.19 3.96
N GLY A 562 23.40 61.25 3.36
CA GLY A 562 22.76 61.95 2.22
C GLY A 562 23.10 61.36 0.84
N ASN A 563 23.99 60.37 0.75
CA ASN A 563 24.49 59.79 -0.49
C ASN A 563 24.08 58.34 -0.71
N SER A 564 23.11 57.79 0.04
CA SER A 564 22.58 56.43 -0.13
C SER A 564 21.23 56.42 -0.83
#